data_761bd09f6ea710c197cd20f5ea261735
#
_entry.id   761bd09f6ea710c197cd20f5ea261735
#
_cell.length_a   1.000
_cell.length_b   1.000
_cell.length_c   1.000
_cell.angle_alpha   90.00
_cell.angle_beta   90.00
_cell.angle_gamma   90.00
#
_symmetry.space_group_name_H-M   'P 1'
#
loop_
_entity.id
_entity.type
_entity.pdbx_description
1 polymer ?
#
loop_
_entity_poly.entity_id
_entity_poly.type
_entity_poly.pdbx_seq_one_letter_code
_entity_poly.pdbx_strand_id
1 'polypeptide(L)'
;MNPTLFCNNNPSLKHPAWDADSHFKYLAQKKVFKTKRSYERWVEKENFLPNNIDLENYTNTLSESINSLIQNYFIQEYEKQRKLILFIQFFKSKNNKFIFANDRRKGRLWVKVKSNQMKDIYEGIKYLSKLRKKNIVLFPHQELLQKFQDYKFPTTKSNYQLEFPNHIFQATEVDPTKTTFTKSFSLKQNSYLSDLEAESIHIIREVVSETKNPVMLYSVGKDSSVMLHLAQKAFYPSPPPFPLMHVDTRWKFREMYLFRNWMAQKSNMKLITHINPEGVKSNINPFDHGSYAHTDIMKTQGLKQALDQYQFDAAFGGARRDEEKSRAKERIFSFRTASHQWDPKNQRPELWNLYNAKVNKSESIRVFPLSNWTELDIWQYIYQEQIPIVPLYFAKTRPVINRDGMLIMVDDNRLNLQPHEKIELKKIRFRTLGCYPLTGAIESDADTLESIVLELLQSKTSERQG
;
A
#
# COMPACT_ATOMS: atom_id res chain seq x y z
N MET A 1 -21.41 -39.19 11.80
CA MET A 1 -22.61 -38.64 12.48
C MET A 1 -23.00 -37.32 11.78
N ASN A 2 -24.27 -37.09 11.59
CA ASN A 2 -24.78 -35.93 10.93
C ASN A 2 -24.65 -34.72 11.89
N PRO A 3 -24.03 -33.55 11.53
CA PRO A 3 -24.02 -32.38 12.39
C PRO A 3 -25.41 -31.95 12.88
N THR A 4 -26.46 -32.34 12.17
CA THR A 4 -27.85 -32.11 12.54
C THR A 4 -28.29 -32.89 13.79
N LEU A 5 -27.62 -34.00 14.16
CA LEU A 5 -27.94 -34.77 15.37
C LEU A 5 -27.58 -34.05 16.68
N PHE A 6 -26.63 -33.08 16.61
CA PHE A 6 -26.26 -32.31 17.80
C PHE A 6 -27.16 -31.09 18.04
N CYS A 7 -28.00 -30.73 17.07
CA CYS A 7 -28.88 -29.57 17.13
C CYS A 7 -30.23 -29.82 17.75
N ASN A 8 -30.62 -31.08 17.93
CA ASN A 8 -32.03 -31.45 18.18
C ASN A 8 -32.48 -31.40 19.63
N ASN A 9 -31.64 -31.02 20.59
CA ASN A 9 -32.00 -31.12 21.99
C ASN A 9 -32.44 -29.82 22.67
N ASN A 10 -32.68 -28.75 21.92
CA ASN A 10 -33.28 -27.54 22.49
C ASN A 10 -34.29 -26.92 21.53
N PRO A 11 -35.58 -27.26 21.68
CA PRO A 11 -36.65 -26.77 20.77
C PRO A 11 -36.91 -25.27 20.84
N SER A 12 -36.33 -24.57 21.81
CA SER A 12 -36.50 -23.12 21.95
C SER A 12 -35.54 -22.28 21.09
N LEU A 13 -34.61 -22.92 20.34
CA LEU A 13 -33.59 -22.19 19.55
C LEU A 13 -34.08 -21.89 18.15
N LYS A 14 -34.30 -20.59 17.85
CA LYS A 14 -34.58 -20.10 16.50
C LYS A 14 -33.50 -20.47 15.47
N HIS A 15 -32.25 -20.65 15.91
CA HIS A 15 -31.12 -21.06 15.12
C HIS A 15 -30.37 -22.17 15.83
N PRO A 16 -30.34 -23.42 15.30
CA PRO A 16 -29.54 -24.48 15.88
C PRO A 16 -28.08 -24.12 15.94
N ALA A 17 -27.54 -24.00 17.14
CA ALA A 17 -26.13 -23.69 17.38
C ALA A 17 -25.50 -24.74 18.30
N TRP A 18 -24.19 -24.89 18.18
CA TRP A 18 -23.43 -25.85 18.95
C TRP A 18 -22.16 -25.21 19.50
N ASP A 19 -21.81 -25.58 20.70
CA ASP A 19 -20.64 -25.16 21.45
C ASP A 19 -19.94 -26.40 22.04
N ALA A 20 -18.68 -26.59 21.68
CA ALA A 20 -17.87 -27.71 22.11
C ALA A 20 -17.76 -27.81 23.65
N ASP A 21 -17.64 -26.69 24.34
CA ASP A 21 -17.52 -26.69 25.81
C ASP A 21 -18.81 -27.14 26.50
N SER A 22 -19.93 -26.60 26.03
CA SER A 22 -21.25 -26.97 26.56
C SER A 22 -21.59 -28.43 26.26
N HIS A 23 -21.26 -28.91 25.06
CA HIS A 23 -21.47 -30.27 24.63
C HIS A 23 -20.58 -31.27 25.41
N PHE A 24 -19.30 -30.92 25.60
CA PHE A 24 -18.42 -31.74 26.46
C PHE A 24 -18.97 -31.86 27.89
N LYS A 25 -19.40 -30.76 28.52
CA LYS A 25 -20.00 -30.79 29.86
C LYS A 25 -21.20 -31.71 29.94
N TYR A 26 -22.08 -31.67 28.95
CA TYR A 26 -23.23 -32.55 28.86
C TYR A 26 -22.84 -34.02 28.73
N LEU A 27 -21.86 -34.34 27.86
CA LEU A 27 -21.39 -35.73 27.68
C LEU A 27 -20.56 -36.23 28.86
N ALA A 28 -19.84 -35.33 29.55
CA ALA A 28 -19.12 -35.66 30.78
C ALA A 28 -20.08 -36.04 31.93
N GLN A 29 -21.20 -35.33 32.07
CA GLN A 29 -22.25 -35.69 33.01
C GLN A 29 -22.85 -37.08 32.73
N LYS A 30 -22.92 -37.44 31.43
CA LYS A 30 -23.35 -38.77 30.99
C LYS A 30 -22.24 -39.82 31.04
N LYS A 31 -21.06 -39.49 31.58
CA LYS A 31 -19.87 -40.37 31.68
C LYS A 31 -19.34 -40.89 30.32
N VAL A 32 -19.67 -40.23 29.20
CA VAL A 32 -19.21 -40.63 27.86
C VAL A 32 -17.74 -40.27 27.66
N PHE A 33 -17.32 -39.10 28.15
CA PHE A 33 -15.92 -38.65 28.09
C PHE A 33 -15.45 -38.22 29.48
N LYS A 34 -14.26 -38.68 29.87
CA LYS A 34 -13.63 -38.31 31.15
C LYS A 34 -12.92 -36.94 31.07
N THR A 35 -12.37 -36.57 29.92
CA THR A 35 -11.61 -35.36 29.75
C THR A 35 -11.99 -34.61 28.46
N LYS A 36 -11.88 -33.31 28.48
CA LYS A 36 -12.12 -32.46 27.30
C LYS A 36 -11.20 -32.85 26.14
N ARG A 37 -9.94 -33.21 26.42
CA ARG A 37 -8.95 -33.62 25.41
C ARG A 37 -9.36 -34.94 24.69
N SER A 38 -9.94 -35.89 25.39
CA SER A 38 -10.44 -37.13 24.76
C SER A 38 -11.65 -36.86 23.87
N TYR A 39 -12.51 -35.95 24.27
CA TYR A 39 -13.64 -35.48 23.47
C TYR A 39 -13.18 -34.73 22.21
N GLU A 40 -12.24 -33.80 22.33
CA GLU A 40 -11.71 -33.05 21.20
C GLU A 40 -11.03 -33.97 20.16
N ARG A 41 -10.20 -34.92 20.60
CA ARG A 41 -9.60 -35.93 19.73
C ARG A 41 -10.65 -36.77 19.00
N TRP A 42 -11.73 -37.12 19.69
CA TRP A 42 -12.81 -37.84 19.04
C TRP A 42 -13.51 -37.02 17.97
N VAL A 43 -13.79 -35.75 18.23
CA VAL A 43 -14.37 -34.83 17.25
C VAL A 43 -13.44 -34.64 16.03
N GLU A 44 -12.15 -34.57 16.25
CA GLU A 44 -11.13 -34.43 15.19
C GLU A 44 -11.00 -35.72 14.35
N LYS A 45 -10.94 -36.87 15.00
CA LYS A 45 -10.79 -38.15 14.32
C LYS A 45 -11.93 -38.46 13.36
N GLU A 46 -13.13 -38.08 13.72
CA GLU A 46 -14.33 -38.31 12.91
C GLU A 46 -14.52 -37.29 11.77
N ASN A 47 -13.63 -36.33 11.61
CA ASN A 47 -13.67 -35.30 10.54
C ASN A 47 -15.03 -34.59 10.40
N PHE A 48 -15.72 -34.34 11.49
CA PHE A 48 -17.07 -33.76 11.47
C PHE A 48 -17.09 -32.26 11.24
N LEU A 49 -15.98 -31.59 11.52
CA LEU A 49 -15.85 -30.13 11.48
C LEU A 49 -14.64 -29.73 10.60
N PRO A 50 -14.68 -28.59 9.97
CA PRO A 50 -13.52 -28.07 9.27
C PRO A 50 -12.36 -27.83 10.24
N ASN A 51 -11.15 -27.76 9.69
CA ASN A 51 -9.96 -27.44 10.47
C ASN A 51 -10.11 -26.05 11.10
N ASN A 52 -9.49 -25.86 12.26
CA ASN A 52 -9.39 -24.56 12.87
C ASN A 52 -8.61 -23.62 11.95
N ILE A 53 -9.02 -22.37 11.93
CA ILE A 53 -8.31 -21.33 11.20
C ILE A 53 -7.20 -20.82 12.10
N ASP A 54 -5.96 -20.85 11.59
CA ASP A 54 -4.79 -20.26 12.24
C ASP A 54 -4.49 -18.88 11.63
N LEU A 55 -3.97 -17.97 12.44
CA LEU A 55 -3.62 -16.62 12.06
C LEU A 55 -2.58 -16.56 10.94
N GLU A 56 -1.64 -17.50 10.93
CA GLU A 56 -0.54 -17.57 9.98
C GLU A 56 -1.00 -17.78 8.53
N ASN A 57 -2.18 -18.38 8.37
CA ASN A 57 -2.77 -18.71 7.07
C ASN A 57 -3.84 -17.69 6.61
N TYR A 58 -3.93 -16.54 7.29
CA TYR A 58 -4.90 -15.53 6.91
C TYR A 58 -4.42 -14.74 5.72
N THR A 59 -5.29 -14.65 4.72
CA THR A 59 -5.06 -13.85 3.51
C THR A 59 -6.16 -12.81 3.36
N ASN A 60 -5.84 -11.72 2.67
CA ASN A 60 -6.82 -10.73 2.23
C ASN A 60 -7.61 -11.25 1.01
N THR A 61 -8.47 -10.42 0.44
CA THR A 61 -9.29 -10.76 -0.73
C THR A 61 -8.49 -11.06 -1.99
N LEU A 62 -7.24 -10.61 -2.06
CA LEU A 62 -6.30 -10.87 -3.16
C LEU A 62 -5.39 -12.07 -2.89
N SER A 63 -5.68 -12.87 -1.86
CA SER A 63 -4.86 -14.01 -1.43
C SER A 63 -3.44 -13.63 -0.97
N GLU A 64 -3.19 -12.38 -0.63
CA GLU A 64 -1.93 -11.92 -0.04
C GLU A 64 -1.96 -12.11 1.48
N SER A 65 -0.80 -12.42 2.08
CA SER A 65 -0.68 -12.52 3.53
C SER A 65 -1.03 -11.19 4.21
N ILE A 66 -1.86 -11.26 5.25
CA ILE A 66 -2.20 -10.08 6.05
C ILE A 66 -0.98 -9.67 6.88
N ASN A 67 -0.80 -8.35 7.05
CA ASN A 67 0.25 -7.81 7.90
C ASN A 67 0.10 -8.34 9.34
N SER A 68 0.99 -9.24 9.73
CA SER A 68 0.93 -9.92 11.03
C SER A 68 1.15 -8.97 12.21
N LEU A 69 1.90 -7.89 12.03
CA LEU A 69 2.13 -6.86 13.05
C LEU A 69 0.81 -6.16 13.39
N ILE A 70 0.09 -5.67 12.39
CA ILE A 70 -1.21 -5.01 12.55
C ILE A 70 -2.22 -5.97 13.16
N GLN A 71 -2.30 -7.18 12.61
CA GLN A 71 -3.22 -8.21 13.08
C GLN A 71 -3.01 -8.53 14.56
N ASN A 72 -1.77 -8.82 14.97
CA ASN A 72 -1.44 -9.17 16.35
C ASN A 72 -1.68 -7.99 17.30
N TYR A 73 -1.35 -6.76 16.89
CA TYR A 73 -1.60 -5.58 17.70
C TYR A 73 -3.10 -5.40 18.01
N PHE A 74 -3.96 -5.40 16.99
CA PHE A 74 -5.39 -5.22 17.21
C PHE A 74 -6.04 -6.40 17.94
N ILE A 75 -5.56 -7.61 17.73
CA ILE A 75 -6.00 -8.78 18.51
C ILE A 75 -5.74 -8.56 20.01
N GLN A 76 -4.54 -8.10 20.37
CA GLN A 76 -4.21 -7.82 21.76
C GLN A 76 -5.10 -6.71 22.34
N GLU A 77 -5.36 -5.65 21.57
CA GLU A 77 -6.24 -4.57 22.00
C GLU A 77 -7.69 -5.05 22.23
N TYR A 78 -8.22 -5.88 21.35
CA TYR A 78 -9.55 -6.48 21.54
C TYR A 78 -9.62 -7.41 22.76
N GLU A 79 -8.55 -8.14 23.04
CA GLU A 79 -8.46 -8.97 24.26
C GLU A 79 -8.43 -8.13 25.52
N LYS A 80 -7.69 -7.01 25.57
CA LYS A 80 -7.71 -6.05 26.68
C LYS A 80 -9.12 -5.49 26.92
N GLN A 81 -9.89 -5.27 25.87
CA GLN A 81 -11.29 -4.84 25.93
C GLN A 81 -12.26 -5.99 26.30
N ARG A 82 -11.77 -7.20 26.61
CA ARG A 82 -12.55 -8.41 26.93
C ARG A 82 -13.52 -8.84 25.83
N LYS A 83 -13.27 -8.45 24.58
CA LYS A 83 -14.02 -8.92 23.41
C LYS A 83 -13.61 -10.36 23.06
N LEU A 84 -14.56 -11.13 22.55
CA LEU A 84 -14.31 -12.48 22.07
C LEU A 84 -13.93 -12.42 20.58
N ILE A 85 -12.74 -12.88 20.25
CA ILE A 85 -12.27 -12.98 18.86
C ILE A 85 -12.69 -14.32 18.29
N LEU A 86 -13.44 -14.29 17.19
CA LEU A 86 -13.88 -15.48 16.48
C LEU A 86 -13.39 -15.49 15.04
N PHE A 87 -12.64 -16.51 14.68
CA PHE A 87 -12.30 -16.86 13.32
C PHE A 87 -13.44 -17.64 12.71
N ILE A 88 -14.04 -17.14 11.64
CA ILE A 88 -15.27 -17.70 11.07
C ILE A 88 -15.08 -18.13 9.62
N GLN A 89 -15.64 -19.29 9.29
CA GLN A 89 -15.67 -19.81 7.94
C GLN A 89 -17.04 -20.40 7.61
N PHE A 90 -17.35 -20.43 6.31
CA PHE A 90 -18.57 -21.03 5.81
C PHE A 90 -18.32 -22.51 5.54
N PHE A 91 -19.26 -23.34 6.01
CA PHE A 91 -19.17 -24.79 5.86
C PHE A 91 -20.49 -25.36 5.34
N LYS A 92 -20.40 -26.22 4.32
CA LYS A 92 -21.56 -26.95 3.77
C LYS A 92 -21.43 -28.43 4.09
N SER A 93 -22.51 -29.02 4.62
CA SER A 93 -22.59 -30.46 4.80
C SER A 93 -23.93 -30.96 4.29
N LYS A 94 -23.89 -31.76 3.21
CA LYS A 94 -25.10 -32.20 2.48
C LYS A 94 -25.94 -30.95 2.10
N ASN A 95 -27.20 -30.89 2.50
CA ASN A 95 -28.11 -29.79 2.23
C ASN A 95 -28.11 -28.69 3.30
N ASN A 96 -27.24 -28.79 4.32
CA ASN A 96 -27.19 -27.86 5.43
C ASN A 96 -25.99 -26.88 5.28
N LYS A 97 -26.20 -25.62 5.67
CA LYS A 97 -25.21 -24.55 5.64
C LYS A 97 -24.93 -24.09 7.07
N PHE A 98 -23.65 -23.95 7.39
CA PHE A 98 -23.20 -23.61 8.73
C PHE A 98 -22.16 -22.51 8.69
N ILE A 99 -22.14 -21.65 9.70
CA ILE A 99 -20.99 -20.85 10.06
C ILE A 99 -20.25 -21.60 11.16
N PHE A 100 -19.02 -21.98 10.86
CA PHE A 100 -18.10 -22.54 11.82
C PHE A 100 -17.21 -21.45 12.36
N ALA A 101 -16.96 -21.43 13.67
CA ALA A 101 -16.14 -20.46 14.35
C ALA A 101 -15.20 -21.16 15.34
N ASN A 102 -13.96 -20.69 15.39
CA ASN A 102 -13.03 -21.03 16.46
C ASN A 102 -12.46 -19.77 17.10
N ASP A 103 -12.19 -19.86 18.41
CA ASP A 103 -11.47 -18.82 19.13
C ASP A 103 -9.94 -19.10 19.16
N ARG A 104 -9.14 -18.17 19.70
CA ARG A 104 -7.68 -18.33 19.86
C ARG A 104 -7.29 -19.52 20.75
N ARG A 105 -8.17 -19.96 21.63
CA ARG A 105 -7.97 -21.12 22.52
C ARG A 105 -8.44 -22.43 21.89
N LYS A 106 -8.70 -22.41 20.56
CA LYS A 106 -9.23 -23.54 19.80
C LYS A 106 -10.62 -23.98 20.24
N GLY A 107 -11.36 -23.15 20.99
CA GLY A 107 -12.78 -23.36 21.27
C GLY A 107 -13.58 -23.34 19.97
N ARG A 108 -14.47 -24.29 19.79
CA ARG A 108 -15.22 -24.52 18.55
C ARG A 108 -16.68 -24.20 18.73
N LEU A 109 -17.21 -23.43 17.80
CA LEU A 109 -18.61 -23.01 17.73
C LEU A 109 -19.12 -23.20 16.31
N TRP A 110 -20.37 -23.50 16.15
CA TRP A 110 -21.02 -23.42 14.87
C TRP A 110 -22.50 -23.06 15.01
N VAL A 111 -23.08 -22.50 13.96
CA VAL A 111 -24.48 -22.15 13.85
C VAL A 111 -25.00 -22.52 12.48
N LYS A 112 -26.17 -23.13 12.41
CA LYS A 112 -26.85 -23.42 11.16
C LYS A 112 -27.48 -22.13 10.63
N VAL A 113 -27.26 -21.86 9.35
CA VAL A 113 -27.83 -20.70 8.64
C VAL A 113 -28.78 -21.16 7.54
N LYS A 114 -29.76 -20.35 7.21
CA LYS A 114 -30.77 -20.69 6.19
C LYS A 114 -30.19 -20.63 4.78
N SER A 115 -29.40 -19.61 4.53
CA SER A 115 -28.78 -19.40 3.23
C SER A 115 -27.35 -18.86 3.35
N ASN A 116 -26.66 -18.64 2.24
CA ASN A 116 -25.36 -17.98 2.19
C ASN A 116 -25.47 -16.46 1.98
N GLN A 117 -26.67 -15.89 2.13
CA GLN A 117 -26.87 -14.44 2.08
C GLN A 117 -26.40 -13.80 3.39
N MET A 118 -25.82 -12.60 3.28
CA MET A 118 -25.25 -11.90 4.44
C MET A 118 -26.25 -11.66 5.57
N LYS A 119 -27.51 -11.44 5.25
CA LYS A 119 -28.58 -11.29 6.24
C LYS A 119 -28.70 -12.52 7.15
N ASP A 120 -28.74 -13.72 6.57
CA ASP A 120 -28.86 -14.97 7.33
C ASP A 120 -27.58 -15.30 8.10
N ILE A 121 -26.41 -15.00 7.50
CA ILE A 121 -25.10 -15.14 8.14
C ILE A 121 -25.00 -14.20 9.36
N TYR A 122 -25.37 -12.94 9.20
CA TYR A 122 -25.35 -11.94 10.28
C TYR A 122 -26.25 -12.34 11.44
N GLU A 123 -27.49 -12.79 11.18
CA GLU A 123 -28.40 -13.26 12.22
C GLU A 123 -27.87 -14.50 12.97
N GLY A 124 -27.23 -15.43 12.26
CA GLY A 124 -26.56 -16.58 12.87
C GLY A 124 -25.41 -16.17 13.79
N ILE A 125 -24.56 -15.26 13.36
CA ILE A 125 -23.43 -14.77 14.17
C ILE A 125 -23.93 -13.94 15.37
N LYS A 126 -24.96 -13.12 15.18
CA LYS A 126 -25.62 -12.40 16.27
C LYS A 126 -26.20 -13.34 17.32
N TYR A 127 -26.67 -14.50 16.89
CA TYR A 127 -27.08 -15.53 17.82
C TYR A 127 -25.91 -16.10 18.64
N LEU A 128 -24.73 -16.30 18.03
CA LEU A 128 -23.51 -16.72 18.75
C LEU A 128 -23.09 -15.69 19.81
N SER A 129 -23.23 -14.38 19.55
CA SER A 129 -22.92 -13.35 20.54
C SER A 129 -23.81 -13.40 21.77
N LYS A 130 -25.11 -13.67 21.55
CA LYS A 130 -26.09 -13.88 22.64
C LYS A 130 -25.78 -15.14 23.43
N LEU A 131 -25.41 -16.22 22.75
CA LEU A 131 -25.07 -17.51 23.39
C LEU A 131 -23.84 -17.37 24.29
N ARG A 132 -22.81 -16.62 23.83
CA ARG A 132 -21.57 -16.39 24.59
C ARG A 132 -21.66 -15.22 25.57
N LYS A 133 -22.73 -14.41 25.51
CA LYS A 133 -22.91 -13.19 26.32
C LYS A 133 -21.69 -12.27 26.28
N LYS A 134 -21.14 -12.06 25.08
CA LYS A 134 -19.92 -11.24 24.84
C LYS A 134 -20.03 -10.45 23.56
N ASN A 135 -19.35 -9.30 23.54
CA ASN A 135 -19.05 -8.60 22.30
C ASN A 135 -18.06 -9.45 21.49
N ILE A 136 -18.31 -9.57 20.20
CA ILE A 136 -17.53 -10.44 19.31
C ILE A 136 -16.85 -9.60 18.24
N VAL A 137 -15.57 -9.85 18.05
CA VAL A 137 -14.80 -9.37 16.88
C VAL A 137 -14.64 -10.53 15.91
N LEU A 138 -15.02 -10.28 14.66
CA LEU A 138 -15.13 -11.30 13.63
C LEU A 138 -13.92 -11.24 12.69
N PHE A 139 -13.28 -12.39 12.52
CA PHE A 139 -12.23 -12.62 11.55
C PHE A 139 -12.75 -13.61 10.49
N PRO A 140 -13.40 -13.10 9.42
CA PRO A 140 -13.93 -13.95 8.35
C PRO A 140 -12.80 -14.50 7.48
N HIS A 141 -12.97 -15.73 6.98
CA HIS A 141 -12.01 -16.43 6.14
C HIS A 141 -12.59 -16.69 4.74
N GLN A 142 -11.74 -16.59 3.71
CA GLN A 142 -12.06 -16.87 2.31
C GLN A 142 -13.37 -16.22 1.81
N GLU A 143 -14.33 -17.02 1.33
CA GLU A 143 -15.62 -16.54 0.78
C GLU A 143 -16.37 -15.57 1.71
N LEU A 144 -16.25 -15.73 3.01
CA LEU A 144 -16.89 -14.84 3.96
C LEU A 144 -16.23 -13.46 3.99
N LEU A 145 -14.93 -13.36 3.81
CA LEU A 145 -14.21 -12.09 3.86
C LEU A 145 -14.74 -11.11 2.80
N GLN A 146 -14.90 -11.57 1.57
CA GLN A 146 -15.42 -10.74 0.48
C GLN A 146 -16.85 -10.26 0.78
N LYS A 147 -17.70 -11.16 1.26
CA LYS A 147 -19.07 -10.81 1.65
C LYS A 147 -19.15 -9.79 2.78
N PHE A 148 -18.20 -9.84 3.72
CA PHE A 148 -18.15 -8.92 4.85
C PHE A 148 -17.68 -7.52 4.46
N GLN A 149 -16.83 -7.39 3.46
CA GLN A 149 -16.36 -6.08 2.98
C GLN A 149 -17.48 -5.25 2.35
N ASP A 150 -18.37 -5.92 1.62
CA ASP A 150 -19.48 -5.27 0.91
C ASP A 150 -20.71 -5.04 1.81
N TYR A 151 -20.73 -5.61 3.02
CA TYR A 151 -21.89 -5.58 3.89
C TYR A 151 -21.85 -4.45 4.92
N LYS A 152 -22.86 -3.57 4.89
CA LYS A 152 -23.07 -2.56 5.94
C LYS A 152 -23.75 -3.21 7.14
N PHE A 153 -22.99 -3.37 8.22
CA PHE A 153 -23.50 -3.92 9.47
C PHE A 153 -24.60 -3.01 10.05
N PRO A 154 -25.79 -3.54 10.36
CA PRO A 154 -26.83 -2.74 10.97
C PRO A 154 -26.43 -2.26 12.37
N THR A 155 -26.60 -0.97 12.62
CA THR A 155 -26.50 -0.40 13.97
C THR A 155 -27.70 -0.88 14.80
N THR A 156 -27.55 -1.97 15.52
CA THR A 156 -28.63 -2.49 16.38
C THR A 156 -28.34 -2.18 17.84
N LYS A 157 -29.34 -1.68 18.57
CA LYS A 157 -29.35 -1.64 20.03
C LYS A 157 -29.44 -3.09 20.56
N SER A 158 -28.32 -3.77 20.59
CA SER A 158 -28.19 -5.11 21.13
C SER A 158 -27.27 -5.05 22.34
N ASN A 159 -27.56 -5.85 23.39
CA ASN A 159 -26.70 -5.95 24.57
C ASN A 159 -25.28 -6.46 24.24
N TYR A 160 -25.07 -7.07 23.08
CA TYR A 160 -23.79 -7.56 22.59
C TYR A 160 -23.58 -7.11 21.16
N GLN A 161 -22.41 -6.52 20.89
CA GLN A 161 -22.06 -5.96 19.60
C GLN A 161 -21.20 -6.92 18.78
N LEU A 162 -21.37 -6.86 17.46
CA LEU A 162 -20.53 -7.54 16.49
C LEU A 162 -19.68 -6.47 15.79
N GLU A 163 -18.39 -6.70 15.72
CA GLU A 163 -17.42 -5.82 15.09
C GLU A 163 -16.63 -6.57 14.02
N PHE A 164 -16.47 -5.96 12.86
CA PHE A 164 -15.61 -6.46 11.79
C PHE A 164 -14.49 -5.45 11.55
N PRO A 165 -13.22 -5.79 11.86
CA PRO A 165 -12.09 -4.89 11.70
C PRO A 165 -11.63 -4.85 10.23
N ASN A 166 -12.43 -4.23 9.36
CA ASN A 166 -12.20 -4.19 7.92
C ASN A 166 -10.79 -3.67 7.54
N HIS A 167 -10.25 -2.74 8.32
CA HIS A 167 -8.91 -2.17 8.10
C HIS A 167 -7.77 -3.20 8.15
N ILE A 168 -7.96 -4.33 8.88
CA ILE A 168 -6.97 -5.41 8.95
C ILE A 168 -6.93 -6.20 7.63
N PHE A 169 -8.07 -6.28 6.95
CA PHE A 169 -8.25 -7.10 5.75
C PHE A 169 -8.19 -6.33 4.45
N GLN A 170 -8.02 -5.01 4.51
CA GLN A 170 -7.91 -4.21 3.29
C GLN A 170 -6.68 -4.66 2.51
N ALA A 171 -6.93 -5.16 1.31
CA ALA A 171 -5.88 -5.40 0.34
C ALA A 171 -5.19 -4.07 -0.01
N THR A 172 -3.91 -4.14 -0.28
CA THR A 172 -3.20 -3.04 -0.94
C THR A 172 -3.62 -3.05 -2.41
N GLU A 173 -4.89 -2.69 -2.68
CA GLU A 173 -5.34 -2.50 -4.05
C GLU A 173 -4.79 -1.17 -4.54
N VAL A 174 -3.86 -1.27 -5.46
CA VAL A 174 -3.57 -0.17 -6.37
C VAL A 174 -4.49 -0.36 -7.57
N ASP A 175 -5.71 0.16 -7.47
CA ASP A 175 -6.53 0.39 -8.64
C ASP A 175 -6.31 1.84 -9.10
N PRO A 176 -5.43 2.06 -10.08
CA PRO A 176 -5.13 3.40 -10.56
C PRO A 176 -6.32 4.01 -11.32
N THR A 177 -7.31 3.18 -11.68
CA THR A 177 -8.54 3.64 -12.33
C THR A 177 -9.53 4.20 -11.33
N LYS A 178 -9.38 3.86 -10.03
CA LYS A 178 -10.15 4.44 -8.93
C LYS A 178 -9.65 5.82 -8.46
N THR A 179 -8.52 6.29 -8.96
CA THR A 179 -8.24 7.73 -9.00
C THR A 179 -9.19 8.38 -10.01
N THR A 180 -10.48 8.10 -9.88
CA THR A 180 -11.49 8.60 -10.78
C THR A 180 -11.72 10.07 -10.48
N PHE A 181 -11.26 10.83 -11.38
CA PHE A 181 -11.56 12.22 -11.58
C PHE A 181 -13.07 12.36 -11.76
N THR A 182 -13.74 12.87 -10.77
CA THR A 182 -15.14 13.24 -10.87
C THR A 182 -15.24 14.53 -11.69
N LYS A 183 -15.60 14.39 -12.96
CA LYS A 183 -15.89 15.42 -13.96
C LYS A 183 -14.69 16.15 -14.57
N SER A 184 -14.58 16.04 -15.87
CA SER A 184 -13.86 16.96 -16.73
C SER A 184 -14.45 18.37 -16.58
N PHE A 185 -13.89 19.19 -15.72
CA PHE A 185 -14.00 20.64 -15.90
C PHE A 185 -13.14 21.00 -17.12
N SER A 186 -13.74 21.60 -18.13
CA SER A 186 -12.96 22.26 -19.17
C SER A 186 -12.32 23.49 -18.52
N LEU A 187 -11.18 23.30 -17.86
CA LEU A 187 -10.32 24.41 -17.50
C LEU A 187 -9.87 25.07 -18.81
N LYS A 188 -10.06 26.37 -18.94
CA LYS A 188 -9.36 27.13 -19.96
C LYS A 188 -7.88 26.71 -19.90
N GLN A 189 -7.35 26.26 -21.03
CA GLN A 189 -5.98 25.82 -21.13
C GLN A 189 -5.08 26.91 -20.54
N ASN A 190 -4.35 26.60 -19.48
CA ASN A 190 -3.45 27.55 -18.84
C ASN A 190 -2.22 27.70 -19.75
N SER A 191 -2.10 28.85 -20.40
CA SER A 191 -0.99 29.14 -21.33
C SER A 191 0.38 28.89 -20.69
N TYR A 192 0.53 29.25 -19.42
CA TYR A 192 1.76 29.03 -18.67
C TYR A 192 2.13 27.54 -18.53
N LEU A 193 1.17 26.66 -18.19
CA LEU A 193 1.43 25.22 -18.16
C LEU A 193 1.74 24.65 -19.53
N SER A 194 1.14 25.22 -20.60
CA SER A 194 1.44 24.81 -21.97
C SER A 194 2.87 25.19 -22.38
N ASP A 195 3.35 26.34 -21.92
CA ASP A 195 4.75 26.77 -22.16
C ASP A 195 5.74 25.85 -21.42
N LEU A 196 5.47 25.53 -20.16
CA LEU A 196 6.27 24.57 -19.38
C LEU A 196 6.27 23.15 -20.01
N GLU A 197 5.13 22.70 -20.51
CA GLU A 197 5.01 21.45 -21.24
C GLU A 197 5.87 21.46 -22.51
N ALA A 198 5.75 22.53 -23.33
CA ALA A 198 6.49 22.67 -24.57
C ALA A 198 8.01 22.69 -24.34
N GLU A 199 8.47 23.41 -23.31
CA GLU A 199 9.88 23.44 -22.90
C GLU A 199 10.36 22.05 -22.50
N SER A 200 9.62 21.36 -21.64
CA SER A 200 9.99 20.01 -21.17
C SER A 200 10.04 19.00 -22.32
N ILE A 201 9.07 19.02 -23.23
CA ILE A 201 9.06 18.18 -24.43
C ILE A 201 10.26 18.48 -25.33
N HIS A 202 10.60 19.77 -25.54
CA HIS A 202 11.78 20.16 -26.30
C HIS A 202 13.06 19.59 -25.67
N ILE A 203 13.25 19.75 -24.35
CA ILE A 203 14.39 19.20 -23.61
C ILE A 203 14.51 17.69 -23.78
N ILE A 204 13.40 16.95 -23.66
CA ILE A 204 13.40 15.49 -23.80
C ILE A 204 13.82 15.09 -25.23
N ARG A 205 13.30 15.76 -26.26
CA ARG A 205 13.63 15.48 -27.66
C ARG A 205 15.08 15.81 -27.98
N GLU A 206 15.60 16.94 -27.49
CA GLU A 206 16.99 17.34 -27.64
C GLU A 206 17.96 16.28 -27.10
N VAL A 207 17.70 15.77 -25.90
CA VAL A 207 18.53 14.72 -25.29
C VAL A 207 18.53 13.45 -26.14
N VAL A 208 17.37 13.01 -26.60
CA VAL A 208 17.26 11.76 -27.38
C VAL A 208 17.95 11.90 -28.75
N SER A 209 17.98 13.10 -29.33
CA SER A 209 18.68 13.35 -30.61
C SER A 209 20.20 13.31 -30.48
N GLU A 210 20.75 13.75 -29.34
CA GLU A 210 22.18 13.93 -29.13
C GLU A 210 22.86 12.80 -28.32
N THR A 211 22.08 11.93 -27.69
CA THR A 211 22.61 10.84 -26.86
C THR A 211 22.34 9.46 -27.48
N LYS A 212 23.20 8.48 -27.16
CA LYS A 212 23.11 7.14 -27.72
C LYS A 212 22.28 6.18 -26.88
N ASN A 213 22.30 6.35 -25.58
CA ASN A 213 21.68 5.42 -24.63
C ASN A 213 21.06 6.16 -23.44
N PRO A 214 19.99 6.92 -23.66
CA PRO A 214 19.31 7.64 -22.59
C PRO A 214 18.45 6.71 -21.74
N VAL A 215 18.18 7.10 -20.49
CA VAL A 215 17.32 6.40 -19.55
C VAL A 215 16.46 7.37 -18.74
N MET A 216 15.25 7.01 -18.40
CA MET A 216 14.40 7.80 -17.50
C MET A 216 14.35 7.18 -16.11
N LEU A 217 14.81 7.94 -15.10
CA LEU A 217 14.72 7.54 -13.69
C LEU A 217 13.27 7.61 -13.23
N TYR A 218 12.71 6.46 -12.87
CA TYR A 218 11.32 6.36 -12.46
C TYR A 218 11.22 6.01 -10.97
N SER A 219 11.04 7.05 -10.14
CA SER A 219 10.95 6.92 -8.68
C SER A 219 9.54 6.60 -8.18
N VAL A 220 8.54 6.59 -9.06
CA VAL A 220 7.10 6.42 -8.75
C VAL A 220 6.49 7.62 -8.00
N GLY A 221 7.23 8.71 -7.83
CA GLY A 221 6.73 9.98 -7.29
C GLY A 221 5.92 10.78 -8.32
N LYS A 222 5.19 11.81 -7.85
CA LYS A 222 4.39 12.71 -8.69
C LYS A 222 5.20 13.32 -9.84
N ASP A 223 6.41 13.80 -9.55
CA ASP A 223 7.29 14.44 -10.52
C ASP A 223 7.72 13.44 -11.61
N SER A 224 8.10 12.21 -11.24
CA SER A 224 8.45 11.18 -12.22
C SER A 224 7.25 10.69 -13.05
N SER A 225 6.03 10.77 -12.51
CA SER A 225 4.81 10.48 -13.27
C SER A 225 4.50 11.56 -14.31
N VAL A 226 4.67 12.83 -13.96
CA VAL A 226 4.58 13.95 -14.92
C VAL A 226 5.65 13.84 -16.00
N MET A 227 6.90 13.56 -15.62
CA MET A 227 8.00 13.38 -16.55
C MET A 227 7.74 12.23 -17.55
N LEU A 228 7.20 11.11 -17.08
CA LEU A 228 6.80 10.00 -17.96
C LEU A 228 5.68 10.39 -18.92
N HIS A 229 4.68 11.13 -18.46
CA HIS A 229 3.59 11.62 -19.31
C HIS A 229 4.12 12.57 -20.41
N LEU A 230 5.00 13.49 -20.05
CA LEU A 230 5.65 14.39 -21.00
C LEU A 230 6.49 13.64 -22.04
N ALA A 231 7.20 12.58 -21.62
CA ALA A 231 7.94 11.73 -22.54
C ALA A 231 7.03 11.01 -23.52
N GLN A 232 5.88 10.48 -23.05
CA GLN A 232 4.88 9.87 -23.93
C GLN A 232 4.33 10.90 -24.94
N LYS A 233 4.03 12.13 -24.52
CA LYS A 233 3.61 13.20 -25.44
C LYS A 233 4.72 13.56 -26.44
N ALA A 234 5.98 13.59 -26.01
CA ALA A 234 7.12 13.94 -26.85
C ALA A 234 7.29 13.01 -28.06
N PHE A 235 6.93 11.73 -27.93
CA PHE A 235 7.12 10.71 -28.96
C PHE A 235 5.83 10.13 -29.52
N TYR A 236 4.66 10.66 -29.10
CA TYR A 236 3.37 10.19 -29.61
C TYR A 236 3.34 10.15 -31.15
N PRO A 237 2.81 9.08 -31.78
CA PRO A 237 2.12 7.92 -31.19
C PRO A 237 3.03 6.76 -30.77
N SER A 238 4.33 6.85 -30.98
CA SER A 238 5.29 5.81 -30.57
C SER A 238 5.62 5.90 -29.08
N PRO A 239 5.99 4.79 -28.44
CA PRO A 239 6.54 4.87 -27.08
C PRO A 239 7.89 5.60 -27.08
N PRO A 240 8.29 6.23 -25.94
CA PRO A 240 9.60 6.81 -25.78
C PRO A 240 10.72 5.80 -26.11
N PRO A 241 11.77 6.19 -26.88
CA PRO A 241 12.82 5.29 -27.35
C PRO A 241 13.90 4.98 -26.30
N PHE A 242 13.54 4.96 -25.04
CA PHE A 242 14.41 4.66 -23.91
C PHE A 242 13.67 3.93 -22.79
N PRO A 243 14.39 3.17 -21.94
CA PRO A 243 13.76 2.45 -20.83
C PRO A 243 13.48 3.34 -19.61
N LEU A 244 12.56 2.87 -18.76
CA LEU A 244 12.44 3.32 -17.38
C LEU A 244 13.45 2.59 -16.50
N MET A 245 14.07 3.29 -15.55
CA MET A 245 14.94 2.69 -14.55
C MET A 245 14.49 3.04 -13.14
N HIS A 246 14.25 2.02 -12.35
CA HIS A 246 13.95 2.14 -10.93
C HIS A 246 15.13 1.63 -10.10
N VAL A 247 15.73 2.53 -9.31
CA VAL A 247 16.70 2.13 -8.29
C VAL A 247 15.94 1.68 -7.05
N ASP A 248 15.88 0.39 -6.85
CA ASP A 248 15.13 -0.23 -5.77
C ASP A 248 16.00 -0.33 -4.52
N THR A 249 15.63 0.40 -3.50
CA THR A 249 16.28 0.37 -2.19
C THR A 249 15.80 -0.77 -1.30
N ARG A 250 14.86 -1.62 -1.77
CA ARG A 250 14.11 -2.64 -1.02
C ARG A 250 13.22 -2.07 0.10
N TRP A 251 13.20 -0.74 0.24
CA TRP A 251 12.48 -0.02 1.29
C TRP A 251 11.51 1.01 0.69
N LYS A 252 10.66 0.55 -0.23
CA LYS A 252 9.53 1.33 -0.73
C LYS A 252 8.23 0.83 -0.13
N PHE A 253 7.18 1.66 -0.17
CA PHE A 253 5.82 1.24 0.17
C PHE A 253 5.31 0.21 -0.84
N ARG A 254 4.51 -0.74 -0.39
CA ARG A 254 3.93 -1.78 -1.24
C ARG A 254 3.14 -1.20 -2.41
N GLU A 255 2.33 -0.17 -2.16
CA GLU A 255 1.58 0.53 -3.21
C GLU A 255 2.50 1.11 -4.30
N MET A 256 3.70 1.56 -3.97
CA MET A 256 4.66 2.05 -4.96
C MET A 256 5.17 0.93 -5.90
N TYR A 257 5.45 -0.25 -5.38
CA TYR A 257 5.88 -1.39 -6.20
C TYR A 257 4.79 -1.82 -7.19
N LEU A 258 3.56 -1.94 -6.72
CA LEU A 258 2.41 -2.32 -7.54
C LEU A 258 2.15 -1.28 -8.64
N PHE A 259 2.12 -0.01 -8.27
CA PHE A 259 1.92 1.09 -9.20
C PHE A 259 3.04 1.20 -10.25
N ARG A 260 4.30 1.02 -9.85
CA ARG A 260 5.45 0.99 -10.74
C ARG A 260 5.28 -0.04 -11.86
N ASN A 261 4.94 -1.27 -11.50
CA ASN A 261 4.80 -2.36 -12.44
C ASN A 261 3.60 -2.12 -13.38
N TRP A 262 2.49 -1.64 -12.84
CA TRP A 262 1.31 -1.28 -13.62
C TRP A 262 1.61 -0.15 -14.63
N MET A 263 2.28 0.91 -14.20
CA MET A 263 2.63 2.02 -15.10
C MET A 263 3.60 1.61 -16.21
N ALA A 264 4.58 0.76 -15.91
CA ALA A 264 5.49 0.24 -16.93
C ALA A 264 4.74 -0.54 -18.02
N GLN A 265 3.78 -1.38 -17.62
CA GLN A 265 2.92 -2.10 -18.57
C GLN A 265 2.03 -1.14 -19.37
N LYS A 266 1.35 -0.21 -18.69
CA LYS A 266 0.46 0.76 -19.34
C LYS A 266 1.17 1.67 -20.33
N SER A 267 2.40 2.10 -20.02
CA SER A 267 3.22 2.95 -20.89
C SER A 267 3.88 2.18 -22.05
N ASN A 268 3.80 0.86 -22.08
CA ASN A 268 4.51 -0.02 -23.00
C ASN A 268 6.03 0.24 -23.04
N MET A 269 6.61 0.60 -21.89
CA MET A 269 8.03 0.86 -21.76
C MET A 269 8.74 -0.25 -21.00
N LYS A 270 9.97 -0.56 -21.42
CA LYS A 270 10.83 -1.50 -20.70
C LYS A 270 11.20 -0.92 -19.33
N LEU A 271 10.92 -1.66 -18.25
CA LEU A 271 11.33 -1.31 -16.89
C LEU A 271 12.60 -2.08 -16.51
N ILE A 272 13.65 -1.34 -16.16
CA ILE A 272 14.86 -1.87 -15.56
C ILE A 272 14.81 -1.59 -14.06
N THR A 273 14.94 -2.63 -13.25
CA THR A 273 15.04 -2.50 -11.79
C THR A 273 16.44 -2.86 -11.36
N HIS A 274 17.14 -1.93 -10.72
CA HIS A 274 18.47 -2.14 -10.18
C HIS A 274 18.47 -2.07 -8.66
N ILE A 275 19.07 -3.06 -8.03
CA ILE A 275 19.29 -3.12 -6.57
C ILE A 275 20.78 -3.19 -6.34
N ASN A 276 21.33 -2.38 -5.42
CA ASN A 276 22.74 -2.47 -5.08
C ASN A 276 23.08 -3.84 -4.45
N PRO A 277 23.86 -4.71 -5.12
CA PRO A 277 24.12 -6.06 -4.63
C PRO A 277 24.96 -6.07 -3.34
N GLU A 278 25.87 -5.11 -3.17
CA GLU A 278 26.69 -4.98 -1.97
C GLU A 278 25.84 -4.56 -0.76
N GLY A 279 24.93 -3.62 -0.96
CA GLY A 279 23.96 -3.21 0.06
C GLY A 279 23.03 -4.34 0.48
N VAL A 280 22.64 -5.21 -0.46
CA VAL A 280 21.86 -6.43 -0.14
C VAL A 280 22.69 -7.41 0.67
N LYS A 281 23.94 -7.68 0.25
CA LYS A 281 24.85 -8.60 0.95
C LYS A 281 25.13 -8.14 2.39
N SER A 282 25.23 -6.84 2.60
CA SER A 282 25.45 -6.24 3.92
C SER A 282 24.17 -5.97 4.70
N ASN A 283 23.01 -6.41 4.19
CA ASN A 283 21.67 -6.20 4.78
C ASN A 283 21.40 -4.74 5.18
N ILE A 284 21.81 -3.79 4.34
CA ILE A 284 21.65 -2.36 4.62
C ILE A 284 20.17 -1.99 4.71
N ASN A 285 19.78 -1.47 5.87
CA ASN A 285 18.41 -1.07 6.15
C ASN A 285 18.37 0.24 6.97
N PRO A 286 17.25 0.96 6.97
CA PRO A 286 17.14 2.28 7.63
C PRO A 286 17.17 2.22 9.15
N PHE A 287 16.83 1.07 9.76
CA PHE A 287 16.78 0.95 11.22
C PHE A 287 18.16 0.76 11.83
N ASP A 288 18.97 -0.14 11.28
CA ASP A 288 20.27 -0.51 11.84
C ASP A 288 21.38 0.46 11.40
N HIS A 289 21.27 1.04 10.20
CA HIS A 289 22.31 1.85 9.57
C HIS A 289 21.98 3.35 9.49
N GLY A 290 20.72 3.71 9.81
CA GLY A 290 20.22 5.08 9.70
C GLY A 290 19.91 5.53 8.26
N SER A 291 19.25 6.68 8.15
CA SER A 291 18.74 7.19 6.86
C SER A 291 19.87 7.57 5.90
N TYR A 292 20.96 8.13 6.40
CA TYR A 292 22.09 8.59 5.59
C TYR A 292 22.80 7.42 4.89
N ALA A 293 23.27 6.44 5.66
CA ALA A 293 23.99 5.29 5.10
C ALA A 293 23.10 4.47 4.16
N HIS A 294 21.83 4.24 4.56
CA HIS A 294 20.88 3.56 3.69
C HIS A 294 20.66 4.31 2.37
N THR A 295 20.49 5.63 2.40
CA THR A 295 20.27 6.44 1.20
C THR A 295 21.51 6.48 0.32
N ASP A 296 22.69 6.66 0.90
CA ASP A 296 23.93 6.69 0.14
C ASP A 296 24.19 5.35 -0.54
N ILE A 297 24.19 4.24 0.21
CA ILE A 297 24.55 2.93 -0.34
C ILE A 297 23.47 2.42 -1.30
N MET A 298 22.21 2.39 -0.86
CA MET A 298 21.14 1.75 -1.65
C MET A 298 20.65 2.61 -2.81
N LYS A 299 20.67 3.95 -2.68
CA LYS A 299 20.15 4.85 -3.70
C LYS A 299 21.27 5.50 -4.52
N THR A 300 22.23 6.20 -3.87
CA THR A 300 23.24 6.99 -4.59
C THR A 300 24.25 6.09 -5.29
N GLN A 301 24.84 5.15 -4.56
CA GLN A 301 25.79 4.19 -5.15
C GLN A 301 25.09 3.22 -6.09
N GLY A 302 23.88 2.74 -5.73
CA GLY A 302 23.08 1.90 -6.61
C GLY A 302 22.76 2.59 -7.96
N LEU A 303 22.48 3.89 -7.95
CA LEU A 303 22.28 4.64 -9.19
C LEU A 303 23.55 4.71 -10.05
N LYS A 304 24.71 4.99 -9.45
CA LYS A 304 25.99 5.00 -10.16
C LYS A 304 26.30 3.64 -10.78
N GLN A 305 26.16 2.57 -10.02
CA GLN A 305 26.34 1.19 -10.50
C GLN A 305 25.43 0.88 -11.69
N ALA A 306 24.14 1.27 -11.62
CA ALA A 306 23.21 1.04 -12.71
C ALA A 306 23.61 1.79 -13.98
N LEU A 307 24.03 3.05 -13.86
CA LEU A 307 24.46 3.84 -15.03
C LEU A 307 25.69 3.24 -15.70
N ASP A 308 26.67 2.79 -14.92
CA ASP A 308 27.87 2.15 -15.41
C ASP A 308 27.58 0.78 -16.02
N GLN A 309 26.79 -0.03 -15.34
CA GLN A 309 26.43 -1.39 -15.78
C GLN A 309 25.70 -1.38 -17.14
N TYR A 310 24.78 -0.45 -17.32
CA TYR A 310 24.00 -0.33 -18.55
C TYR A 310 24.56 0.66 -19.55
N GLN A 311 25.68 1.32 -19.23
CA GLN A 311 26.36 2.29 -20.10
C GLN A 311 25.44 3.44 -20.54
N PHE A 312 24.62 3.98 -19.62
CA PHE A 312 23.75 5.11 -19.92
C PHE A 312 24.57 6.41 -19.98
N ASP A 313 24.43 7.14 -21.08
CA ASP A 313 25.08 8.44 -21.31
C ASP A 313 24.21 9.63 -20.90
N ALA A 314 22.89 9.45 -20.84
CA ALA A 314 21.94 10.45 -20.32
C ALA A 314 20.93 9.83 -19.37
N ALA A 315 20.60 10.55 -18.29
CA ALA A 315 19.59 10.12 -17.32
C ALA A 315 18.63 11.25 -16.97
N PHE A 316 17.36 11.12 -17.38
CA PHE A 316 16.31 12.04 -17.01
C PHE A 316 15.94 11.88 -15.54
N GLY A 317 15.84 12.99 -14.81
CA GLY A 317 15.44 13.04 -13.39
C GLY A 317 14.36 14.09 -13.15
N GLY A 318 13.43 13.80 -12.24
CA GLY A 318 12.30 14.68 -11.92
C GLY A 318 12.63 15.79 -10.90
N ALA A 319 13.88 16.22 -10.79
CA ALA A 319 14.27 17.28 -9.85
C ALA A 319 13.80 18.65 -10.32
N ARG A 320 13.35 19.49 -9.38
CA ARG A 320 12.89 20.86 -9.62
C ARG A 320 13.72 21.84 -8.79
N ARG A 321 13.93 23.05 -9.31
CA ARG A 321 14.64 24.13 -8.59
C ARG A 321 13.88 24.58 -7.34
N ASP A 322 12.56 24.49 -7.37
CA ASP A 322 11.66 24.83 -6.27
C ASP A 322 11.75 23.88 -5.06
N GLU A 323 12.25 22.67 -5.28
CA GLU A 323 12.23 21.58 -4.29
C GLU A 323 13.19 21.84 -3.11
N GLU A 324 14.42 22.29 -3.39
CA GLU A 324 15.44 22.59 -2.39
C GLU A 324 16.58 23.48 -2.94
N LYS A 325 17.25 24.20 -2.06
CA LYS A 325 18.33 25.14 -2.43
C LYS A 325 19.49 24.49 -3.17
N SER A 326 19.83 23.26 -2.88
CA SER A 326 20.90 22.51 -3.56
C SER A 326 20.59 22.31 -5.04
N ARG A 327 19.34 22.06 -5.38
CA ARG A 327 18.86 21.82 -6.74
C ARG A 327 18.71 23.12 -7.54
N ALA A 328 18.46 24.24 -6.88
CA ALA A 328 18.39 25.54 -7.54
C ALA A 328 19.70 25.94 -8.26
N LYS A 329 20.83 25.35 -7.87
CA LYS A 329 22.14 25.60 -8.47
C LYS A 329 22.45 24.73 -9.67
N GLU A 330 21.74 23.60 -9.85
CA GLU A 330 21.98 22.73 -11.00
C GLU A 330 21.36 23.30 -12.28
N ARG A 331 22.04 23.03 -13.39
CA ARG A 331 21.52 23.31 -14.73
C ARG A 331 20.48 22.26 -15.10
N ILE A 332 19.65 22.57 -16.09
CA ILE A 332 18.72 21.59 -16.70
C ILE A 332 19.54 20.43 -17.27
N PHE A 333 20.66 20.72 -17.92
CA PHE A 333 21.65 19.78 -18.44
C PHE A 333 22.88 19.78 -17.53
N SER A 334 22.88 18.85 -16.56
CA SER A 334 23.95 18.78 -15.57
C SER A 334 24.99 17.72 -15.96
N PHE A 335 26.11 18.20 -16.50
CA PHE A 335 27.21 17.33 -16.93
C PHE A 335 27.94 16.71 -15.76
N ARG A 336 28.29 15.44 -15.89
CA ARG A 336 28.94 14.62 -14.88
C ARG A 336 30.22 14.03 -15.45
N THR A 337 31.27 14.02 -14.62
CA THR A 337 32.53 13.32 -14.92
C THR A 337 32.33 11.82 -15.03
N ALA A 338 33.36 11.09 -15.46
CA ALA A 338 33.38 9.62 -15.46
C ALA A 338 33.10 9.00 -14.08
N SER A 339 33.39 9.71 -12.99
CA SER A 339 33.08 9.29 -11.60
C SER A 339 31.69 9.76 -11.11
N HIS A 340 30.84 10.23 -12.02
CA HIS A 340 29.51 10.79 -11.74
C HIS A 340 29.50 12.04 -10.85
N GLN A 341 30.62 12.73 -10.73
CA GLN A 341 30.72 13.95 -9.95
C GLN A 341 30.24 15.16 -10.74
N TRP A 342 29.57 16.09 -10.06
CA TRP A 342 29.20 17.37 -10.60
C TRP A 342 30.35 18.37 -10.44
N ASP A 343 30.79 18.94 -11.56
CA ASP A 343 31.78 19.99 -11.57
C ASP A 343 31.14 21.30 -12.06
N PRO A 344 30.98 22.30 -11.17
CA PRO A 344 30.35 23.59 -11.56
C PRO A 344 31.11 24.35 -12.65
N LYS A 345 32.41 24.09 -12.82
CA LYS A 345 33.24 24.75 -13.82
C LYS A 345 33.03 24.22 -15.25
N ASN A 346 32.57 22.99 -15.36
CA ASN A 346 32.35 22.30 -16.64
C ASN A 346 30.87 22.22 -17.04
N GLN A 347 30.06 23.17 -16.57
CA GLN A 347 28.66 23.27 -16.96
C GLN A 347 28.50 24.22 -18.15
N ARG A 348 27.63 23.89 -19.09
CA ARG A 348 27.32 24.73 -20.23
C ARG A 348 26.30 25.82 -19.87
N PRO A 349 26.40 27.02 -20.44
CA PRO A 349 25.36 28.05 -20.29
C PRO A 349 24.07 27.62 -20.99
N GLU A 350 22.92 27.99 -20.42
CA GLU A 350 21.59 27.72 -20.94
C GLU A 350 20.84 29.01 -21.23
N LEU A 351 21.54 29.94 -21.91
CA LEU A 351 21.00 31.24 -22.27
C LEU A 351 19.96 31.09 -23.39
N TRP A 352 18.88 31.86 -23.31
CA TRP A 352 17.78 31.90 -24.30
C TRP A 352 17.14 30.52 -24.56
N ASN A 353 17.12 29.62 -23.57
CA ASN A 353 16.62 28.24 -23.70
C ASN A 353 17.30 27.46 -24.85
N LEU A 354 18.54 27.80 -25.17
CA LEU A 354 19.37 27.03 -26.10
C LEU A 354 20.04 25.90 -25.31
N TYR A 355 19.64 24.68 -25.61
CA TYR A 355 20.13 23.48 -24.96
C TYR A 355 21.14 22.77 -25.87
N ASN A 356 22.13 22.14 -25.27
CA ASN A 356 23.10 21.31 -25.95
C ASN A 356 23.39 20.06 -25.10
N ALA A 357 22.82 18.93 -25.51
CA ALA A 357 22.94 17.67 -24.84
C ALA A 357 24.14 16.84 -25.29
N LYS A 358 24.97 17.30 -26.22
CA LYS A 358 26.13 16.55 -26.73
C LYS A 358 27.08 16.18 -25.61
N VAL A 359 27.30 14.86 -25.40
CA VAL A 359 28.14 14.30 -24.36
C VAL A 359 29.50 13.93 -24.94
N ASN A 360 30.60 14.27 -24.25
CA ASN A 360 31.96 13.89 -24.64
C ASN A 360 32.23 12.43 -24.14
N LYS A 361 33.32 11.88 -24.68
CA LYS A 361 33.75 10.53 -24.25
C LYS A 361 34.01 10.52 -22.73
N SER A 362 33.47 9.54 -22.05
CA SER A 362 33.57 9.34 -20.59
C SER A 362 32.81 10.36 -19.72
N GLU A 363 31.98 11.19 -20.30
CA GLU A 363 31.01 12.03 -19.58
C GLU A 363 29.62 11.44 -19.63
N SER A 364 28.78 11.85 -18.69
CA SER A 364 27.35 11.58 -18.71
C SER A 364 26.57 12.83 -18.34
N ILE A 365 25.29 12.86 -18.69
CA ILE A 365 24.45 14.02 -18.42
C ILE A 365 23.25 13.62 -17.56
N ARG A 366 22.98 14.40 -16.52
CA ARG A 366 21.71 14.37 -15.79
C ARG A 366 20.83 15.46 -16.36
N VAL A 367 19.61 15.10 -16.75
CA VAL A 367 18.68 16.02 -17.39
C VAL A 367 17.45 16.22 -16.52
N PHE A 368 17.08 17.46 -16.28
CA PHE A 368 15.97 17.82 -15.39
C PHE A 368 14.88 18.58 -16.17
N PRO A 369 14.03 17.91 -16.94
CA PRO A 369 13.00 18.56 -17.76
C PRO A 369 11.99 19.39 -16.96
N LEU A 370 11.82 19.05 -15.67
CA LEU A 370 10.91 19.74 -14.75
C LEU A 370 11.59 20.85 -13.93
N SER A 371 12.81 21.24 -14.26
CA SER A 371 13.62 22.15 -13.45
C SER A 371 12.91 23.49 -13.13
N ASN A 372 12.15 24.03 -14.08
CA ASN A 372 11.44 25.31 -13.95
C ASN A 372 10.02 25.20 -13.40
N TRP A 373 9.54 23.98 -13.11
CA TRP A 373 8.21 23.73 -12.54
C TRP A 373 8.19 23.93 -11.03
N THR A 374 7.12 24.50 -10.50
CA THR A 374 6.84 24.51 -9.06
C THR A 374 6.06 23.27 -8.64
N GLU A 375 5.95 23.02 -7.32
CA GLU A 375 5.09 21.93 -6.82
C GLU A 375 3.63 22.12 -7.24
N LEU A 376 3.16 23.36 -7.24
CA LEU A 376 1.80 23.69 -7.65
C LEU A 376 1.57 23.39 -9.14
N ASP A 377 2.54 23.72 -10.01
CA ASP A 377 2.45 23.44 -11.45
C ASP A 377 2.34 21.92 -11.69
N ILE A 378 3.12 21.11 -10.97
CA ILE A 378 3.05 19.65 -11.03
C ILE A 378 1.64 19.15 -10.70
N TRP A 379 1.04 19.65 -9.62
CA TRP A 379 -0.30 19.21 -9.22
C TRP A 379 -1.40 19.71 -10.16
N GLN A 380 -1.30 20.95 -10.63
CA GLN A 380 -2.25 21.48 -11.61
C GLN A 380 -2.16 20.72 -12.94
N TYR A 381 -0.95 20.38 -13.37
CA TYR A 381 -0.76 19.60 -14.59
C TYR A 381 -1.26 18.15 -14.44
N ILE A 382 -1.01 17.51 -13.30
CA ILE A 382 -1.60 16.19 -12.98
C ILE A 382 -3.12 16.26 -13.07
N TYR A 383 -3.73 17.31 -12.53
CA TYR A 383 -5.17 17.53 -12.58
C TYR A 383 -5.67 17.75 -14.01
N GLN A 384 -5.01 18.64 -14.78
CA GLN A 384 -5.39 18.97 -16.15
C GLN A 384 -5.29 17.77 -17.09
N GLU A 385 -4.17 17.05 -17.05
CA GLU A 385 -3.86 15.95 -17.96
C GLU A 385 -4.33 14.58 -17.42
N GLN A 386 -4.96 14.56 -16.26
CA GLN A 386 -5.49 13.34 -15.63
C GLN A 386 -4.40 12.25 -15.48
N ILE A 387 -3.20 12.66 -15.02
CA ILE A 387 -2.05 11.77 -14.91
C ILE A 387 -2.24 10.81 -13.75
N PRO A 388 -2.15 9.50 -13.96
CA PRO A 388 -2.21 8.53 -12.87
C PRO A 388 -1.04 8.71 -11.90
N ILE A 389 -1.34 8.72 -10.60
CA ILE A 389 -0.36 8.80 -9.51
C ILE A 389 -0.65 7.75 -8.45
N VAL A 390 0.36 7.45 -7.64
CA VAL A 390 0.24 6.50 -6.54
C VAL A 390 -0.86 6.94 -5.55
N PRO A 391 -1.77 6.03 -5.12
CA PRO A 391 -2.84 6.35 -4.17
C PRO A 391 -2.38 6.87 -2.80
N LEU A 392 -1.10 6.73 -2.46
CA LEU A 392 -0.51 7.29 -1.24
C LEU A 392 -0.59 8.83 -1.15
N TYR A 393 -0.75 9.51 -2.27
CA TYR A 393 -0.94 10.96 -2.31
C TYR A 393 -2.31 11.43 -1.84
N PHE A 394 -3.31 10.53 -1.85
CA PHE A 394 -4.68 10.82 -1.43
C PHE A 394 -4.90 10.41 0.02
N ALA A 395 -5.66 11.24 0.76
CA ALA A 395 -5.98 10.97 2.14
C ALA A 395 -6.83 9.70 2.29
N LYS A 396 -6.38 8.79 3.13
CA LYS A 396 -7.07 7.54 3.44
C LYS A 396 -6.78 7.19 4.90
N THR A 397 -7.75 6.55 5.56
CA THR A 397 -7.52 6.00 6.91
C THR A 397 -6.53 4.86 6.83
N ARG A 398 -5.37 5.03 7.48
CA ARG A 398 -4.25 4.07 7.48
C ARG A 398 -3.71 3.87 8.89
N PRO A 399 -3.16 2.68 9.19
CA PRO A 399 -2.46 2.46 10.46
C PRO A 399 -1.15 3.24 10.48
N VAL A 400 -0.92 4.01 11.54
CA VAL A 400 0.27 4.83 11.74
C VAL A 400 0.79 4.69 13.17
N ILE A 401 2.07 4.99 13.35
CA ILE A 401 2.68 5.27 14.63
C ILE A 401 3.21 6.70 14.64
N ASN A 402 3.32 7.29 15.83
CA ASN A 402 4.03 8.54 16.01
C ASN A 402 5.42 8.22 16.59
N ARG A 403 6.47 8.55 15.85
CA ARG A 403 7.87 8.42 16.27
C ARG A 403 8.55 9.77 16.13
N ASP A 404 8.95 10.34 17.27
CA ASP A 404 9.63 11.65 17.34
C ASP A 404 8.88 12.78 16.59
N GLY A 405 7.55 12.78 16.70
CA GLY A 405 6.68 13.76 16.05
C GLY A 405 6.34 13.45 14.57
N MET A 406 6.95 12.42 13.99
CA MET A 406 6.69 12.00 12.62
C MET A 406 5.66 10.88 12.56
N LEU A 407 4.64 11.02 11.72
CA LEU A 407 3.66 9.96 11.46
C LEU A 407 4.25 8.96 10.45
N ILE A 408 4.53 7.76 10.91
CA ILE A 408 5.04 6.66 10.08
C ILE A 408 3.90 5.69 9.81
N MET A 409 3.58 5.46 8.55
CA MET A 409 2.59 4.46 8.16
C MET A 409 3.11 3.05 8.44
N VAL A 410 2.27 2.20 9.02
CA VAL A 410 2.57 0.78 9.20
C VAL A 410 2.18 0.04 7.93
N ASP A 411 3.11 -0.05 6.98
CA ASP A 411 2.87 -0.64 5.66
C ASP A 411 2.94 -2.17 5.68
N ASP A 412 3.98 -2.70 6.32
CA ASP A 412 4.20 -4.15 6.44
C ASP A 412 5.05 -4.52 7.66
N ASN A 413 5.46 -5.79 7.74
CA ASN A 413 6.19 -6.37 8.88
C ASN A 413 7.66 -5.93 8.99
N ARG A 414 8.16 -5.09 8.07
CA ARG A 414 9.52 -4.53 8.15
C ARG A 414 9.66 -3.48 9.26
N LEU A 415 8.53 -2.92 9.75
CA LEU A 415 8.58 -1.94 10.83
C LEU A 415 8.97 -2.59 12.15
N ASN A 416 10.03 -2.09 12.78
CA ASN A 416 10.38 -2.46 14.14
C ASN A 416 9.62 -1.55 15.13
N LEU A 417 8.56 -2.09 15.75
CA LEU A 417 7.71 -1.37 16.68
C LEU A 417 8.38 -1.30 18.06
N GLN A 418 8.49 -0.09 18.60
CA GLN A 418 9.04 0.13 19.95
C GLN A 418 7.99 -0.22 21.03
N PRO A 419 8.40 -0.64 22.24
CA PRO A 419 7.47 -1.08 23.29
C PRO A 419 6.42 -0.04 23.72
N HIS A 420 6.73 1.26 23.58
CA HIS A 420 5.85 2.37 23.94
C HIS A 420 4.98 2.89 22.80
N GLU A 421 5.27 2.47 21.55
CA GLU A 421 4.54 2.92 20.39
C GLU A 421 3.18 2.22 20.28
N LYS A 422 2.18 2.99 19.87
CA LYS A 422 0.83 2.49 19.61
C LYS A 422 0.47 2.70 18.14
N ILE A 423 -0.16 1.70 17.57
CA ILE A 423 -0.71 1.83 16.22
C ILE A 423 -2.07 2.52 16.34
N GLU A 424 -2.23 3.64 15.63
CA GLU A 424 -3.46 4.41 15.55
C GLU A 424 -3.97 4.41 14.12
N LEU A 425 -5.29 4.49 13.95
CA LEU A 425 -5.90 4.68 12.65
C LEU A 425 -6.15 6.16 12.44
N LYS A 426 -5.44 6.77 11.51
CA LYS A 426 -5.57 8.19 11.17
C LYS A 426 -5.82 8.37 9.67
N LYS A 427 -6.56 9.42 9.30
CA LYS A 427 -6.71 9.83 7.90
C LYS A 427 -5.47 10.61 7.51
N ILE A 428 -4.63 10.00 6.69
CA ILE A 428 -3.32 10.51 6.30
C ILE A 428 -3.12 10.44 4.80
N ARG A 429 -2.24 11.31 4.29
CA ARG A 429 -1.65 11.25 2.96
C ARG A 429 -0.16 11.53 3.00
N PHE A 430 0.51 11.28 1.90
CA PHE A 430 1.91 11.68 1.71
C PHE A 430 1.98 12.91 0.79
N ARG A 431 2.87 13.84 1.10
CA ARG A 431 3.19 14.98 0.24
C ARG A 431 4.35 14.67 -0.69
N THR A 432 5.32 13.90 -0.18
CA THR A 432 6.44 13.34 -0.94
C THR A 432 6.53 11.84 -0.70
N LEU A 433 7.09 11.09 -1.65
CA LEU A 433 7.32 9.65 -1.53
C LEU A 433 8.81 9.33 -1.61
N GLY A 434 9.32 8.79 -0.54
CA GLY A 434 10.70 8.36 -0.40
C GLY A 434 10.84 6.87 -0.09
N CYS A 435 11.72 6.56 0.87
CA CYS A 435 11.87 5.21 1.40
C CYS A 435 11.01 5.03 2.66
N TYR A 436 10.42 3.87 2.80
CA TYR A 436 9.79 3.41 4.03
C TYR A 436 10.86 2.96 5.04
N PRO A 437 10.83 3.31 6.32
CA PRO A 437 9.88 4.19 6.99
C PRO A 437 10.36 5.66 7.11
N LEU A 438 11.32 6.07 6.31
CA LEU A 438 11.97 7.39 6.39
C LEU A 438 11.09 8.54 5.90
N THR A 439 9.95 8.22 5.30
CA THR A 439 9.01 9.21 4.79
C THR A 439 7.83 9.34 5.73
N GLY A 440 7.69 10.51 6.34
CA GLY A 440 6.55 10.86 7.17
C GLY A 440 5.29 11.14 6.37
N ALA A 441 4.15 10.80 6.94
CA ALA A 441 2.82 11.17 6.45
C ALA A 441 2.33 12.43 7.16
N ILE A 442 1.34 13.08 6.57
CA ILE A 442 0.61 14.20 7.18
C ILE A 442 -0.85 13.82 7.40
N GLU A 443 -1.44 14.29 8.50
CA GLU A 443 -2.90 14.20 8.67
C GLU A 443 -3.57 15.15 7.68
N SER A 444 -4.53 14.66 6.93
CA SER A 444 -5.21 15.42 5.89
C SER A 444 -6.54 14.77 5.52
N ASP A 445 -7.48 15.60 5.08
CA ASP A 445 -8.74 15.18 4.51
C ASP A 445 -8.75 15.20 2.97
N ALA A 446 -7.66 15.62 2.35
CA ALA A 446 -7.54 15.77 0.91
C ALA A 446 -7.47 14.41 0.19
N ASP A 447 -8.61 13.90 -0.24
CA ASP A 447 -8.80 12.61 -0.91
C ASP A 447 -9.13 12.75 -2.42
N THR A 448 -9.11 13.97 -2.95
CA THR A 448 -9.24 14.30 -4.38
C THR A 448 -8.11 15.23 -4.82
N LEU A 449 -7.87 15.34 -6.13
CA LEU A 449 -6.85 16.26 -6.65
C LEU A 449 -7.19 17.72 -6.35
N GLU A 450 -8.45 18.09 -6.45
CA GLU A 450 -8.93 19.43 -6.15
C GLU A 450 -8.62 19.81 -4.69
N SER A 451 -8.91 18.90 -3.76
CA SER A 451 -8.64 19.13 -2.33
C SER A 451 -7.15 19.19 -2.03
N ILE A 452 -6.30 18.43 -2.75
CA ILE A 452 -4.84 18.51 -2.64
C ILE A 452 -4.34 19.88 -3.12
N VAL A 453 -4.83 20.36 -4.26
CA VAL A 453 -4.45 21.68 -4.80
C VAL A 453 -4.88 22.80 -3.85
N LEU A 454 -6.10 22.73 -3.29
CA LEU A 454 -6.57 23.70 -2.30
C LEU A 454 -5.73 23.69 -1.02
N GLU A 455 -5.36 22.54 -0.52
CA GLU A 455 -4.48 22.41 0.65
C GLU A 455 -3.09 23.01 0.38
N LEU A 456 -2.53 22.80 -0.83
CA LEU A 456 -1.26 23.39 -1.22
C LEU A 456 -1.30 24.93 -1.31
N LEU A 457 -2.39 25.48 -1.84
CA LEU A 457 -2.57 26.94 -1.90
C LEU A 457 -2.65 27.60 -0.51
N GLN A 458 -3.11 26.85 0.50
CA GLN A 458 -3.16 27.29 1.88
C GLN A 458 -1.86 27.05 2.65
N SER A 459 -1.02 26.13 2.17
CA SER A 459 0.24 25.77 2.82
C SER A 459 1.30 26.86 2.64
N LYS A 460 1.92 27.27 3.75
CA LYS A 460 3.06 28.20 3.77
C LYS A 460 4.42 27.48 3.80
N THR A 461 4.41 26.14 3.82
CA THR A 461 5.61 25.33 4.02
C THR A 461 6.02 24.61 2.74
N SER A 462 7.33 24.52 2.48
CA SER A 462 7.87 23.72 1.39
C SER A 462 7.60 22.22 1.61
N GLU A 463 7.58 21.43 0.53
CA GLU A 463 7.37 19.97 0.59
C GLU A 463 8.47 19.21 1.35
N ARG A 464 9.65 19.81 1.49
CA ARG A 464 10.82 19.24 2.17
C ARG A 464 11.20 20.01 3.43
N GLN A 465 10.24 20.40 4.25
CA GLN A 465 10.52 20.82 5.61
C GLN A 465 10.61 19.57 6.50
N GLY A 466 11.84 19.15 6.78
CA GLY A 466 12.18 18.08 7.68
C GLY A 466 13.68 17.94 7.72
#